data_aedd82304e571e1ed0e9abf385053c9d
#
_entry.id   aedd82304e571e1ed0e9abf385053c9d
#
_cell.length_a   1.000
_cell.length_b   1.000
_cell.length_c   1.000
_cell.angle_alpha   90.00
_cell.angle_beta   90.00
_cell.angle_gamma   90.00
#
_symmetry.space_group_name_H-M   'P 1'
#
loop_
_entity.id
_entity.type
_entity.pdbx_description
1 polymer ?
#
loop_
_entity_poly.entity_id
_entity_poly.type
_entity_poly.pdbx_seq_one_letter_code
_entity_poly.pdbx_strand_id
1 'polypeptide(L)'
;MYAKRLDNLPPYLFARIDAIKAQKRAEGVDLIDLGVGDPDLPTPAHIVDALCEAARDPANHHYPDYLGMLEYREAVAKWYDTRFGVKLDPKTEVLALIGSKEGIANIPEAFVNPGEYVLAADPGYPVYKTSTLFAEGKCHLMPLLEENNFLPDYDAIPKEVVRDAKLMFIGYPNNPT
;
A
#
# COMPACT_ATOMS: atom_id res chain seq x y z
N MET A 1 24.47 -9.03 -11.84
CA MET A 1 24.85 -7.92 -10.93
C MET A 1 23.59 -7.14 -10.65
N TYR A 2 23.19 -6.98 -9.39
CA TYR A 2 22.00 -6.23 -8.99
C TYR A 2 22.32 -4.75 -8.81
N ALA A 3 21.29 -3.90 -8.84
CA ALA A 3 21.46 -2.48 -8.54
C ALA A 3 21.78 -2.28 -7.06
N LYS A 4 22.68 -1.35 -6.74
CA LYS A 4 23.14 -1.05 -5.35
C LYS A 4 22.00 -0.71 -4.38
N ARG A 5 20.89 -0.16 -4.89
CA ARG A 5 19.71 0.14 -4.08
C ARG A 5 19.10 -1.10 -3.40
N LEU A 6 19.33 -2.30 -3.98
CA LEU A 6 18.85 -3.55 -3.39
C LEU A 6 19.65 -3.98 -2.16
N ASP A 7 20.91 -3.52 -2.02
CA ASP A 7 21.74 -3.80 -0.86
C ASP A 7 21.18 -3.13 0.42
N ASN A 8 20.37 -2.10 0.25
CA ASN A 8 19.73 -1.35 1.34
C ASN A 8 18.35 -1.90 1.74
N LEU A 9 17.83 -2.92 1.03
CA LEU A 9 16.54 -3.49 1.36
C LEU A 9 16.64 -4.36 2.62
N PRO A 10 15.78 -4.16 3.62
CA PRO A 10 15.68 -5.09 4.73
C PRO A 10 15.19 -6.45 4.22
N PRO A 11 15.61 -7.56 4.85
CA PRO A 11 15.03 -8.87 4.56
C PRO A 11 13.51 -8.82 4.68
N TYR A 12 12.81 -9.43 3.70
CA TYR A 12 11.35 -9.46 3.73
C TYR A 12 10.87 -10.30 4.92
N LEU A 13 10.28 -9.65 5.89
CA LEU A 13 9.91 -10.21 7.18
C LEU A 13 9.01 -11.46 7.05
N PHE A 14 8.01 -11.39 6.17
CA PHE A 14 7.07 -12.50 5.99
C PHE A 14 7.74 -13.76 5.43
N ALA A 15 8.71 -13.63 4.52
CA ALA A 15 9.46 -14.79 4.03
C ALA A 15 10.23 -15.49 5.16
N ARG A 16 10.77 -14.72 6.12
CA ARG A 16 11.44 -15.27 7.30
C ARG A 16 10.44 -15.96 8.25
N ILE A 17 9.28 -15.35 8.48
CA ILE A 17 8.22 -15.93 9.31
C ILE A 17 7.71 -17.24 8.67
N ASP A 18 7.50 -17.25 7.36
CA ASP A 18 7.03 -18.44 6.64
C ASP A 18 8.05 -19.58 6.71
N ALA A 19 9.34 -19.28 6.61
CA ALA A 19 10.38 -20.29 6.81
C ALA A 19 10.36 -20.89 8.24
N ILE A 20 10.19 -20.05 9.26
CA ILE A 20 10.08 -20.50 10.67
C ILE A 20 8.82 -21.35 10.86
N LYS A 21 7.67 -20.92 10.29
CA LYS A 21 6.41 -21.69 10.35
C LYS A 21 6.58 -23.07 9.70
N ALA A 22 7.19 -23.12 8.53
CA ALA A 22 7.45 -24.37 7.82
C ALA A 22 8.33 -25.32 8.64
N GLN A 23 9.39 -24.80 9.25
CA GLN A 23 10.26 -25.58 10.13
C GLN A 23 9.47 -26.13 11.33
N LYS A 24 8.68 -25.30 12.02
CA LYS A 24 7.90 -25.73 13.20
C LYS A 24 6.85 -26.79 12.86
N ARG A 25 6.21 -26.66 11.71
CA ARG A 25 5.28 -27.71 11.21
C ARG A 25 6.02 -29.04 10.94
N ALA A 26 7.22 -28.99 10.37
CA ALA A 26 8.05 -30.18 10.15
C ALA A 26 8.52 -30.84 11.45
N GLU A 27 8.68 -30.06 12.53
CA GLU A 27 8.96 -30.55 13.88
C GLU A 27 7.70 -31.16 14.58
N GLY A 28 6.53 -31.16 13.92
CA GLY A 28 5.29 -31.70 14.46
C GLY A 28 4.55 -30.74 15.43
N VAL A 29 4.90 -29.48 15.46
CA VAL A 29 4.22 -28.48 16.29
C VAL A 29 2.87 -28.16 15.66
N ASP A 30 1.79 -28.27 16.45
CA ASP A 30 0.47 -27.77 16.09
C ASP A 30 0.47 -26.22 16.20
N LEU A 31 0.61 -25.58 15.05
CA LEU A 31 0.84 -24.13 14.97
C LEU A 31 -0.46 -23.37 14.73
N ILE A 32 -0.82 -22.48 15.65
CA ILE A 32 -1.86 -21.48 15.44
C ILE A 32 -1.23 -20.29 14.72
N ASP A 33 -1.66 -20.02 13.50
CA ASP A 33 -1.10 -19.01 12.63
C ASP A 33 -1.97 -17.74 12.65
N LEU A 34 -1.46 -16.68 13.27
CA LEU A 34 -2.08 -15.33 13.32
C LEU A 34 -1.25 -14.30 12.54
N GLY A 35 -0.38 -14.77 11.63
CA GLY A 35 0.65 -13.93 11.02
C GLY A 35 0.17 -13.04 9.88
N VAL A 36 -0.66 -13.55 8.99
CA VAL A 36 -1.16 -12.80 7.82
C VAL A 36 -2.66 -12.62 7.93
N GLY A 37 -3.11 -11.38 7.86
CA GLY A 37 -4.53 -11.04 7.86
C GLY A 37 -5.11 -11.11 6.47
N ASP A 38 -5.45 -12.31 6.02
CA ASP A 38 -6.22 -12.51 4.79
C ASP A 38 -7.73 -12.55 5.08
N PRO A 39 -8.57 -12.14 4.12
CA PRO A 39 -10.00 -12.36 4.23
C PRO A 39 -10.33 -13.83 4.40
N ASP A 40 -11.04 -14.19 5.47
CA ASP A 40 -11.44 -15.57 5.79
C ASP A 40 -12.80 -15.96 5.21
N LEU A 41 -13.59 -14.98 4.77
CA LEU A 41 -14.86 -15.20 4.11
C LEU A 41 -14.73 -15.19 2.59
N PRO A 42 -15.47 -16.00 1.85
CA PRO A 42 -15.47 -15.98 0.41
C PRO A 42 -16.01 -14.67 -0.14
N THR A 43 -15.54 -14.28 -1.33
CA THR A 43 -16.12 -13.15 -2.05
C THR A 43 -17.62 -13.36 -2.26
N PRO A 44 -18.48 -12.36 -2.00
CA PRO A 44 -19.92 -12.47 -2.22
C PRO A 44 -20.28 -12.94 -3.64
N ALA A 45 -21.23 -13.87 -3.75
CA ALA A 45 -21.56 -14.53 -5.02
C ALA A 45 -21.89 -13.56 -6.15
N HIS A 46 -22.64 -12.48 -5.87
CA HIS A 46 -23.00 -11.48 -6.88
C HIS A 46 -21.79 -10.77 -7.50
N ILE A 47 -20.67 -10.64 -6.76
CA ILE A 47 -19.41 -10.07 -7.28
C ILE A 47 -18.72 -11.08 -8.20
N VAL A 48 -18.69 -12.35 -7.77
CA VAL A 48 -18.11 -13.43 -8.57
C VAL A 48 -18.89 -13.62 -9.88
N ASP A 49 -20.22 -13.61 -9.80
CA ASP A 49 -21.11 -13.76 -10.97
C ASP A 49 -20.91 -12.61 -11.96
N ALA A 50 -20.85 -11.37 -11.49
CA ALA A 50 -20.59 -10.20 -12.32
C ALA A 50 -19.22 -10.27 -13.02
N LEU A 51 -18.17 -10.74 -12.32
CA LEU A 51 -16.87 -10.96 -12.92
C LEU A 51 -16.91 -12.04 -13.99
N CYS A 52 -17.59 -13.16 -13.72
CA CYS A 52 -17.74 -14.26 -14.69
C CYS A 52 -18.53 -13.83 -15.95
N GLU A 53 -19.56 -13.02 -15.76
CA GLU A 53 -20.32 -12.45 -16.88
C GLU A 53 -19.46 -11.51 -17.73
N ALA A 54 -18.79 -10.55 -17.10
CA ALA A 54 -17.90 -9.62 -17.79
C ALA A 54 -16.74 -10.34 -18.51
N ALA A 55 -16.19 -11.41 -17.92
CA ALA A 55 -15.11 -12.19 -18.52
C ALA A 55 -15.55 -12.99 -19.77
N ARG A 56 -16.85 -13.25 -19.95
CA ARG A 56 -17.38 -13.93 -21.13
C ARG A 56 -17.69 -12.96 -22.29
N ASP A 57 -17.75 -11.68 -22.00
CA ASP A 57 -18.01 -10.66 -23.03
C ASP A 57 -16.73 -10.36 -23.82
N PRO A 58 -16.69 -10.67 -25.14
CA PRO A 58 -15.53 -10.38 -25.99
C PRO A 58 -15.16 -8.88 -26.04
N ALA A 59 -16.08 -7.97 -25.75
CA ALA A 59 -15.81 -6.54 -25.68
C ALA A 59 -14.82 -6.17 -24.58
N ASN A 60 -14.65 -7.05 -23.58
CA ASN A 60 -13.69 -6.86 -22.50
C ASN A 60 -12.31 -7.51 -22.77
N HIS A 61 -12.11 -8.15 -23.94
CA HIS A 61 -10.86 -8.85 -24.28
C HIS A 61 -9.88 -7.94 -25.02
N HIS A 62 -9.69 -6.72 -24.53
CA HIS A 62 -8.80 -5.71 -25.10
C HIS A 62 -7.85 -5.14 -24.03
N TYR A 63 -6.83 -4.41 -24.48
CA TYR A 63 -6.01 -3.61 -23.58
C TYR A 63 -6.90 -2.58 -22.85
N PRO A 64 -6.76 -2.44 -21.54
CA PRO A 64 -7.49 -1.40 -20.80
C PRO A 64 -6.97 -0.01 -21.20
N ASP A 65 -7.81 1.01 -20.97
CA ASP A 65 -7.37 2.40 -20.96
C ASP A 65 -6.30 2.60 -19.87
N TYR A 66 -5.33 3.48 -20.11
CA TYR A 66 -4.25 3.77 -19.15
C TYR A 66 -4.75 4.24 -17.78
N LEU A 67 -5.89 4.90 -17.74
CA LEU A 67 -6.52 5.35 -16.50
C LEU A 67 -7.50 4.31 -15.92
N GLY A 68 -7.76 3.23 -16.63
CA GLY A 68 -8.82 2.28 -16.35
C GLY A 68 -10.15 2.68 -17.00
N MET A 69 -11.10 1.74 -17.06
CA MET A 69 -12.42 1.96 -17.67
C MET A 69 -13.12 3.17 -17.03
N LEU A 70 -13.73 4.01 -17.87
CA LEU A 70 -14.44 5.21 -17.40
C LEU A 70 -15.61 4.83 -16.48
N GLU A 71 -16.34 3.80 -16.81
CA GLU A 71 -17.47 3.29 -16.01
C GLU A 71 -17.03 2.88 -14.59
N TYR A 72 -15.87 2.27 -14.46
CA TYR A 72 -15.29 1.95 -13.15
C TYR A 72 -14.96 3.23 -12.36
N ARG A 73 -14.33 4.20 -13.01
CA ARG A 73 -13.95 5.48 -12.37
C ARG A 73 -15.17 6.31 -11.98
N GLU A 74 -16.24 6.30 -12.80
CA GLU A 74 -17.54 6.90 -12.47
C GLU A 74 -18.20 6.22 -11.28
N ALA A 75 -18.15 4.88 -11.20
CA ALA A 75 -18.67 4.13 -10.06
C ALA A 75 -17.92 4.46 -8.77
N VAL A 76 -16.60 4.60 -8.84
CA VAL A 76 -15.75 5.03 -7.70
C VAL A 76 -16.12 6.45 -7.27
N ALA A 77 -16.20 7.40 -8.20
CA ALA A 77 -16.56 8.79 -7.88
C ALA A 77 -17.95 8.89 -7.23
N LYS A 78 -18.94 8.15 -7.77
CA LYS A 78 -20.29 8.05 -7.18
C LYS A 78 -20.26 7.45 -5.79
N TRP A 79 -19.45 6.42 -5.55
CA TRP A 79 -19.32 5.81 -4.23
C TRP A 79 -18.74 6.78 -3.21
N TYR A 80 -17.70 7.56 -3.59
CA TYR A 80 -17.10 8.59 -2.73
C TYR A 80 -18.10 9.69 -2.37
N ASP A 81 -18.90 10.16 -3.35
CA ASP A 81 -19.95 11.16 -3.09
C ASP A 81 -21.00 10.60 -2.13
N THR A 82 -21.52 9.40 -2.38
CA THR A 82 -22.57 8.79 -1.57
C THR A 82 -22.07 8.45 -0.15
N ARG A 83 -20.84 7.95 -0.01
CA ARG A 83 -20.33 7.43 1.27
C ARG A 83 -19.70 8.51 2.15
N PHE A 84 -19.03 9.48 1.53
CA PHE A 84 -18.21 10.47 2.22
C PHE A 84 -18.60 11.92 1.90
N GLY A 85 -19.49 12.17 0.96
CA GLY A 85 -19.82 13.52 0.48
C GLY A 85 -18.67 14.17 -0.31
N VAL A 86 -17.71 13.38 -0.79
CA VAL A 86 -16.56 13.86 -1.56
C VAL A 86 -16.84 13.71 -3.05
N LYS A 87 -16.90 14.83 -3.76
CA LYS A 87 -17.10 14.88 -5.21
C LYS A 87 -15.77 14.81 -5.92
N LEU A 88 -15.63 13.81 -6.79
CA LEU A 88 -14.45 13.59 -7.62
C LEU A 88 -14.83 13.67 -9.10
N ASP A 89 -13.97 14.27 -9.90
CA ASP A 89 -14.06 14.15 -11.37
C ASP A 89 -13.50 12.78 -11.80
N PRO A 90 -14.34 11.86 -12.32
CA PRO A 90 -13.87 10.53 -12.72
C PRO A 90 -12.85 10.56 -13.86
N LYS A 91 -12.72 11.66 -14.59
CA LYS A 91 -11.79 11.78 -15.72
C LYS A 91 -10.37 12.17 -15.30
N THR A 92 -10.25 12.94 -14.21
CA THR A 92 -8.98 13.56 -13.82
C THR A 92 -8.53 13.23 -12.39
N GLU A 93 -9.44 12.73 -11.51
CA GLU A 93 -9.16 12.52 -10.09
C GLU A 93 -9.30 11.06 -9.65
N VAL A 94 -9.54 10.14 -10.58
CA VAL A 94 -9.65 8.71 -10.30
C VAL A 94 -8.77 7.91 -11.25
N LEU A 95 -7.93 7.06 -10.69
CA LEU A 95 -7.05 6.13 -11.42
C LEU A 95 -7.33 4.69 -10.96
N ALA A 96 -7.54 3.78 -11.90
CA ALA A 96 -7.66 2.35 -11.59
C ALA A 96 -6.28 1.73 -11.33
N LEU A 97 -6.19 0.92 -10.27
CA LEU A 97 -4.96 0.23 -9.86
C LEU A 97 -5.26 -1.26 -9.61
N ILE A 98 -4.24 -2.09 -9.69
CA ILE A 98 -4.30 -3.48 -9.18
C ILE A 98 -4.08 -3.45 -7.65
N GLY A 99 -5.09 -2.94 -6.95
CA GLY A 99 -5.01 -2.66 -5.52
C GLY A 99 -4.19 -1.41 -5.18
N SER A 100 -4.48 -0.78 -4.04
CA SER A 100 -3.85 0.47 -3.60
C SER A 100 -2.33 0.36 -3.39
N LYS A 101 -1.81 -0.84 -3.17
CA LYS A 101 -0.38 -1.09 -3.01
C LYS A 101 0.45 -0.66 -4.22
N GLU A 102 -0.09 -0.83 -5.42
CA GLU A 102 0.54 -0.38 -6.66
C GLU A 102 0.76 1.15 -6.64
N GLY A 103 -0.29 1.92 -6.32
CA GLY A 103 -0.18 3.36 -6.23
C GLY A 103 0.80 3.81 -5.14
N ILE A 104 0.74 3.19 -3.95
CA ILE A 104 1.67 3.46 -2.86
C ILE A 104 3.12 3.18 -3.28
N ALA A 105 3.34 2.11 -4.04
CA ALA A 105 4.68 1.74 -4.50
C ALA A 105 5.24 2.71 -5.57
N ASN A 106 4.39 3.21 -6.46
CA ASN A 106 4.81 4.01 -7.60
C ASN A 106 4.83 5.54 -7.32
N ILE A 107 4.05 6.01 -6.33
CA ILE A 107 3.97 7.44 -6.00
C ILE A 107 5.34 8.08 -5.70
N PRO A 108 6.25 7.46 -4.93
CA PRO A 108 7.56 8.05 -4.69
C PRO A 108 8.39 8.23 -5.96
N GLU A 109 8.28 7.33 -6.94
CA GLU A 109 9.00 7.48 -8.21
C GLU A 109 8.54 8.69 -9.03
N ALA A 110 7.26 9.10 -8.84
CA ALA A 110 6.71 10.26 -9.53
C ALA A 110 7.01 11.61 -8.83
N PHE A 111 7.22 11.60 -7.50
CA PHE A 111 7.26 12.84 -6.71
C PHE A 111 8.55 13.06 -5.92
N VAL A 112 9.44 12.06 -5.85
CA VAL A 112 10.64 12.10 -5.00
C VAL A 112 11.90 11.97 -5.85
N ASN A 113 12.77 12.97 -5.80
CA ASN A 113 14.08 12.88 -6.41
C ASN A 113 15.09 12.18 -5.46
N PRO A 114 16.19 11.63 -5.99
CA PRO A 114 17.23 11.04 -5.16
C PRO A 114 17.69 11.96 -4.03
N GLY A 115 17.66 11.44 -2.80
CA GLY A 115 18.07 12.17 -1.60
C GLY A 115 17.02 13.05 -0.94
N GLU A 116 15.85 13.28 -1.54
CA GLU A 116 14.71 13.95 -0.91
C GLU A 116 14.03 13.07 0.14
N TYR A 117 13.26 13.69 1.03
CA TYR A 117 12.64 12.98 2.16
C TYR A 117 11.21 12.56 1.89
N VAL A 118 10.87 11.38 2.44
CA VAL A 118 9.50 10.89 2.61
C VAL A 118 9.30 10.57 4.08
N LEU A 119 8.19 11.02 4.65
CA LEU A 119 7.81 10.74 6.03
C LEU A 119 6.94 9.48 6.07
N ALA A 120 7.22 8.54 6.99
CA ALA A 120 6.42 7.34 7.17
C ALA A 120 6.34 6.95 8.64
N ALA A 121 5.22 6.38 9.06
CA ALA A 121 5.03 5.87 10.42
C ALA A 121 5.94 4.68 10.72
N ASP A 122 6.36 4.53 12.00
CA ASP A 122 7.11 3.39 12.51
C ASP A 122 6.52 2.93 13.88
N PRO A 123 5.92 1.72 13.97
CA PRO A 123 5.74 0.76 12.87
C PRO A 123 4.78 1.25 11.80
N GLY A 124 4.99 0.81 10.56
CA GLY A 124 4.16 1.20 9.43
C GLY A 124 4.18 0.16 8.31
N TYR A 125 3.34 0.36 7.30
CA TYR A 125 3.25 -0.57 6.19
C TYR A 125 4.58 -0.62 5.42
N PRO A 126 5.20 -1.80 5.26
CA PRO A 126 6.58 -1.92 4.77
C PRO A 126 6.82 -1.28 3.39
N VAL A 127 5.76 -1.13 2.59
CA VAL A 127 5.85 -0.56 1.24
C VAL A 127 6.26 0.91 1.27
N TYR A 128 5.88 1.68 2.29
CA TYR A 128 6.25 3.09 2.40
C TYR A 128 7.76 3.30 2.36
N LYS A 129 8.49 2.56 3.21
CA LYS A 129 9.95 2.61 3.27
C LYS A 129 10.59 2.03 2.00
N THR A 130 10.08 0.89 1.53
CA THR A 130 10.67 0.19 0.39
C THR A 130 10.52 0.99 -0.89
N SER A 131 9.34 1.56 -1.17
CA SER A 131 9.13 2.40 -2.36
C SER A 131 9.96 3.68 -2.33
N THR A 132 10.12 4.29 -1.15
CA THR A 132 11.02 5.44 -0.97
C THR A 132 12.47 5.08 -1.33
N LEU A 133 12.94 3.89 -0.91
CA LEU A 133 14.30 3.42 -1.25
C LEU A 133 14.45 3.16 -2.77
N PHE A 134 13.41 2.65 -3.44
CA PHE A 134 13.44 2.45 -4.89
C PHE A 134 13.52 3.78 -5.66
N ALA A 135 12.86 4.81 -5.16
CA ALA A 135 12.99 6.18 -5.68
C ALA A 135 14.32 6.87 -5.28
N GLU A 136 15.24 6.16 -4.61
CA GLU A 136 16.49 6.71 -4.07
C GLU A 136 16.27 7.87 -3.06
N GLY A 137 15.07 7.98 -2.50
CA GLY A 137 14.70 8.90 -1.44
C GLY A 137 15.17 8.45 -0.06
N LYS A 138 15.10 9.35 0.91
CA LYS A 138 15.39 9.12 2.33
C LYS A 138 14.08 8.99 3.09
N CYS A 139 13.82 7.82 3.68
CA CYS A 139 12.64 7.62 4.52
C CYS A 139 12.94 8.08 5.94
N HIS A 140 12.29 9.17 6.39
CA HIS A 140 12.28 9.57 7.79
C HIS A 140 11.13 8.86 8.51
N LEU A 141 11.46 8.07 9.51
CA LEU A 141 10.50 7.29 10.28
C LEU A 141 9.98 8.11 11.46
N MET A 142 8.67 8.18 11.59
CA MET A 142 7.96 8.84 12.68
C MET A 142 7.49 7.78 13.68
N PRO A 143 8.10 7.66 14.87
CA PRO A 143 7.70 6.66 15.86
C PRO A 143 6.26 6.85 16.33
N LEU A 144 5.52 5.73 16.39
CA LEU A 144 4.18 5.68 16.97
C LEU A 144 4.29 5.11 18.40
N LEU A 145 4.39 5.98 19.40
CA LEU A 145 4.60 5.60 20.79
C LEU A 145 3.28 5.63 21.58
N GLU A 146 3.15 4.73 22.57
CA GLU A 146 1.99 4.66 23.45
C GLU A 146 1.74 5.98 24.19
N GLU A 147 2.81 6.63 24.67
CA GLU A 147 2.75 7.93 25.35
C GLU A 147 2.14 9.04 24.49
N ASN A 148 2.18 8.88 23.17
CA ASN A 148 1.59 9.81 22.20
C ASN A 148 0.31 9.21 21.54
N ASN A 149 -0.35 8.26 22.20
CA ASN A 149 -1.54 7.57 21.70
C ASN A 149 -1.35 6.98 20.29
N PHE A 150 -0.15 6.48 19.99
CA PHE A 150 0.23 5.95 18.68
C PHE A 150 0.03 6.93 17.51
N LEU A 151 0.10 8.23 17.79
CA LEU A 151 0.14 9.28 16.79
C LEU A 151 1.58 9.74 16.56
N PRO A 152 1.95 10.15 15.34
CA PRO A 152 3.25 10.76 15.11
C PRO A 152 3.40 12.06 15.89
N ASP A 153 4.57 12.26 16.50
CA ASP A 153 4.95 13.56 17.02
C ASP A 153 5.54 14.42 15.88
N TYR A 154 4.71 15.29 15.34
CA TYR A 154 5.11 16.16 14.21
C TYR A 154 6.12 17.22 14.63
N ASP A 155 6.12 17.65 15.89
CA ASP A 155 7.03 18.66 16.41
C ASP A 155 8.46 18.10 16.62
N ALA A 156 8.57 16.79 16.78
CA ALA A 156 9.85 16.08 16.86
C ALA A 156 10.57 15.91 15.50
N ILE A 157 9.89 16.19 14.38
CA ILE A 157 10.51 16.05 13.07
C ILE A 157 11.50 17.20 12.84
N PRO A 158 12.77 16.91 12.48
CA PRO A 158 13.77 17.95 12.22
C PRO A 158 13.29 18.92 11.12
N LYS A 159 13.48 20.21 11.32
CA LYS A 159 12.99 21.28 10.41
C LYS A 159 13.51 21.13 8.99
N GLU A 160 14.74 20.66 8.82
CA GLU A 160 15.33 20.38 7.51
C GLU A 160 14.62 19.23 6.81
N VAL A 161 14.19 18.18 7.56
CA VAL A 161 13.41 17.08 7.01
C VAL A 161 12.02 17.56 6.57
N VAL A 162 11.34 18.35 7.41
CA VAL A 162 10.02 18.92 7.06
C VAL A 162 10.11 19.77 5.80
N ARG A 163 11.15 20.62 5.69
CA ARG A 163 11.35 21.50 4.53
C ARG A 163 11.56 20.71 3.23
N ASP A 164 12.31 19.62 3.30
CA ASP A 164 12.75 18.87 2.13
C ASP A 164 11.88 17.62 1.85
N ALA A 165 10.88 17.36 2.70
CA ALA A 165 9.93 16.27 2.51
C ALA A 165 8.98 16.53 1.34
N LYS A 166 8.77 15.51 0.51
CA LYS A 166 7.87 15.53 -0.65
C LYS A 166 6.56 14.81 -0.40
N LEU A 167 6.62 13.74 0.39
CA LEU A 167 5.48 12.89 0.70
C LEU A 167 5.44 12.57 2.19
N MET A 168 4.23 12.36 2.71
CA MET A 168 3.97 11.77 4.01
C MET A 168 2.96 10.64 3.85
N PHE A 169 3.32 9.43 4.27
CA PHE A 169 2.39 8.32 4.34
C PHE A 169 1.75 8.24 5.72
N ILE A 170 0.42 8.31 5.73
CA ILE A 170 -0.41 8.18 6.94
C ILE A 170 -1.43 7.08 6.68
N GLY A 171 -1.60 6.18 7.63
CA GLY A 171 -2.58 5.10 7.56
C GLY A 171 -3.29 4.94 8.90
N TYR A 172 -4.62 5.07 8.93
CA TYR A 172 -5.45 4.83 10.11
C TYR A 172 -6.74 4.13 9.70
N PRO A 173 -7.07 2.99 10.34
CA PRO A 173 -6.24 2.26 11.31
C PRO A 173 -4.87 1.92 10.76
N ASN A 174 -3.83 1.94 11.63
CA ASN A 174 -2.47 1.67 11.19
C ASN A 174 -2.27 0.18 10.85
N ASN A 175 -1.29 -0.13 10.03
CA ASN A 175 -0.82 -1.46 9.73
C ASN A 175 0.70 -1.49 9.97
N PRO A 176 1.21 -2.33 10.92
CA PRO A 176 0.55 -3.52 11.53
C PRO A 176 -0.08 -3.29 12.91
N THR A 177 -0.18 -2.10 13.44
CA THR A 177 -0.66 -1.82 14.83
C THR A 177 -1.99 -1.09 14.84
#